data_9645c74d7b3d2d5c72657bc630532e37
#
_entry.id   9645c74d7b3d2d5c72657bc630532e37
#
_cell.length_a   1.000
_cell.length_b   1.000
_cell.length_c   1.000
_cell.angle_alpha   90.00
_cell.angle_beta   90.00
_cell.angle_gamma   90.00
#
_symmetry.space_group_name_H-M   'P 1'
#
loop_
_entity.id
_entity.type
_entity.pdbx_description
1 polymer ?
#
loop_
_entity_poly.entity_id
_entity_poly.type
_entity_poly.pdbx_seq_one_letter_code
_entity_poly.pdbx_strand_id
1 'polypeptide(L)'
;MNPVAAADGFFRHLDAAKWADIGQATVDTLLMLGGSLPLTLLIGLPLGVLLFLTGSPQLHRKPVLYGALALVVNLLRSVPFIILMIVLIPITLWMMGTSLGVRGAIVPLVIGAAPFYARLVETAL
;
A
#
# COMPACT_ATOMS: atom_id res chain seq x y z
N MET A 1 -14.31 -10.96 40.57
CA MET A 1 -13.92 -11.41 39.23
C MET A 1 -12.53 -12.01 39.27
N ASN A 2 -12.41 -13.27 38.94
CA ASN A 2 -11.12 -13.97 38.98
C ASN A 2 -10.35 -13.71 37.67
N PRO A 3 -9.17 -13.10 37.72
CA PRO A 3 -8.40 -12.84 36.50
C PRO A 3 -7.98 -14.11 35.76
N VAL A 4 -7.80 -15.23 36.47
CA VAL A 4 -7.47 -16.51 35.85
C VAL A 4 -8.68 -17.04 35.04
N ALA A 5 -9.89 -16.93 35.58
CA ALA A 5 -11.10 -17.33 34.86
C ALA A 5 -11.36 -16.45 33.63
N ALA A 6 -11.08 -15.15 33.71
CA ALA A 6 -11.18 -14.24 32.58
C ALA A 6 -10.16 -14.58 31.48
N ALA A 7 -8.92 -14.91 31.87
CA ALA A 7 -7.88 -15.36 30.95
C ALA A 7 -8.25 -16.69 30.27
N ASP A 8 -8.76 -17.65 31.05
CA ASP A 8 -9.23 -18.94 30.51
C ASP A 8 -10.36 -18.76 29.52
N GLY A 9 -11.32 -17.89 29.84
CA GLY A 9 -12.41 -17.55 28.92
C GLY A 9 -11.91 -16.92 27.63
N PHE A 10 -10.92 -16.04 27.74
CA PHE A 10 -10.27 -15.41 26.58
C PHE A 10 -9.59 -16.45 25.68
N PHE A 11 -8.79 -17.36 26.28
CA PHE A 11 -8.10 -18.41 25.52
C PHE A 11 -9.07 -19.43 24.91
N ARG A 12 -10.17 -19.74 25.59
CA ARG A 12 -11.21 -20.60 25.03
C ARG A 12 -11.88 -19.97 23.80
N HIS A 13 -12.10 -18.67 23.85
CA HIS A 13 -12.63 -17.95 22.70
C HIS A 13 -11.65 -17.88 21.52
N LEU A 14 -10.37 -18.05 21.78
CA LEU A 14 -9.35 -18.11 20.71
C LEU A 14 -9.32 -19.47 20.00
N ASP A 15 -9.87 -20.55 20.61
CA ASP A 15 -9.58 -21.90 20.14
C ASP A 15 -10.25 -22.33 18.84
N ALA A 16 -11.54 -22.17 18.65
CA ALA A 16 -12.18 -22.72 17.45
C ALA A 16 -12.56 -21.65 16.42
N ALA A 17 -13.32 -20.64 16.85
CA ALA A 17 -13.83 -19.62 15.94
C ALA A 17 -12.73 -18.62 15.55
N LYS A 18 -11.84 -18.27 16.48
CA LYS A 18 -10.80 -17.27 16.23
C LYS A 18 -9.60 -17.80 15.47
N TRP A 19 -9.28 -19.10 15.58
CA TRP A 19 -8.26 -19.69 14.72
C TRP A 19 -8.70 -19.69 13.26
N ALA A 20 -9.98 -19.95 12.99
CA ALA A 20 -10.52 -19.81 11.64
C ALA A 20 -10.48 -18.36 11.17
N ASP A 21 -10.80 -17.39 12.04
CA ASP A 21 -10.72 -15.95 11.71
C ASP A 21 -9.29 -15.51 11.46
N ILE A 22 -8.32 -15.98 12.25
CA ILE A 22 -6.89 -15.69 12.04
C ILE A 22 -6.42 -16.28 10.73
N GLY A 23 -6.82 -17.52 10.40
CA GLY A 23 -6.50 -18.14 9.14
C GLY A 23 -7.07 -17.35 7.96
N GLN A 24 -8.32 -16.91 8.06
CA GLN A 24 -8.94 -16.09 7.02
C GLN A 24 -8.28 -14.73 6.90
N ALA A 25 -7.93 -14.09 8.03
CA ALA A 25 -7.21 -12.81 8.00
C ALA A 25 -5.83 -12.96 7.36
N THR A 26 -5.13 -14.06 7.60
CA THR A 26 -3.85 -14.36 6.95
C THR A 26 -4.02 -14.51 5.45
N VAL A 27 -5.03 -15.25 5.00
CA VAL A 27 -5.34 -15.40 3.57
C VAL A 27 -5.67 -14.05 2.95
N ASP A 28 -6.49 -13.24 3.60
CA ASP A 28 -6.85 -11.90 3.12
C ASP A 28 -5.62 -10.99 2.98
N THR A 29 -4.71 -11.03 3.96
CA THR A 29 -3.45 -10.28 3.90
C THR A 29 -2.58 -10.72 2.73
N LEU A 30 -2.46 -12.03 2.53
CA LEU A 30 -1.70 -12.57 1.40
C LEU A 30 -2.32 -12.20 0.06
N LEU A 31 -3.65 -12.19 -0.04
CA LEU A 31 -4.35 -11.75 -1.24
C LEU A 31 -4.15 -10.26 -1.50
N MET A 32 -4.18 -9.42 -0.46
CA MET A 32 -3.89 -7.99 -0.58
C MET A 32 -2.46 -7.76 -1.09
N LEU A 33 -1.49 -8.46 -0.52
CA LEU A 33 -0.10 -8.39 -0.96
C LEU A 33 0.06 -8.91 -2.40
N GLY A 34 -0.51 -10.07 -2.70
CA GLY A 34 -0.44 -10.68 -4.01
C GLY A 34 -1.14 -9.87 -5.11
N GLY A 35 -2.16 -9.10 -4.76
CA GLY A 35 -2.84 -8.22 -5.70
C GLY A 35 -2.17 -6.85 -5.84
N SER A 36 -1.69 -6.28 -4.73
CA SER A 36 -1.10 -4.93 -4.73
C SER A 36 0.36 -4.92 -5.13
N LEU A 37 1.14 -5.94 -4.77
CA LEU A 37 2.58 -5.98 -5.02
C LEU A 37 2.92 -5.97 -6.52
N PRO A 38 2.36 -6.84 -7.38
CA PRO A 38 2.61 -6.78 -8.81
C PRO A 38 2.21 -5.44 -9.43
N LEU A 39 1.08 -4.88 -9.03
CA LEU A 39 0.62 -3.58 -9.51
C LEU A 39 1.56 -2.46 -9.06
N THR A 40 2.04 -2.52 -7.82
CA THR A 40 3.02 -1.57 -7.30
C THR A 40 4.32 -1.63 -8.09
N LEU A 41 4.80 -2.83 -8.41
CA LEU A 41 6.00 -3.01 -9.22
C LEU A 41 5.79 -2.48 -10.65
N LEU A 42 4.64 -2.78 -11.25
CA LEU A 42 4.33 -2.32 -12.61
C LEU A 42 4.23 -0.81 -12.71
N ILE A 43 3.75 -0.14 -11.69
CA ILE A 43 3.61 1.32 -11.67
C ILE A 43 4.89 1.98 -11.15
N GLY A 44 5.46 1.46 -10.07
CA GLY A 44 6.61 2.04 -9.40
C GLY A 44 7.92 1.92 -10.18
N LEU A 45 8.11 0.80 -10.87
CA LEU A 45 9.34 0.58 -11.65
C LEU A 45 9.47 1.59 -12.80
N PRO A 46 8.48 1.75 -13.69
CA PRO A 46 8.54 2.79 -14.72
C PRO A 46 8.66 4.20 -14.13
N LEU A 47 7.92 4.48 -13.06
CA LEU A 47 7.97 5.78 -12.40
C LEU A 47 9.35 6.07 -11.82
N GLY A 48 9.98 5.08 -11.17
CA GLY A 48 11.32 5.21 -10.64
C GLY A 48 12.38 5.39 -11.71
N VAL A 49 12.27 4.65 -12.80
CA VAL A 49 13.14 4.80 -13.96
C VAL A 49 12.97 6.21 -14.57
N LEU A 50 11.75 6.68 -14.70
CA LEU A 50 11.46 8.01 -15.20
C LEU A 50 12.05 9.10 -14.30
N LEU A 51 11.93 8.96 -12.99
CA LEU A 51 12.57 9.88 -12.03
C LEU A 51 14.09 9.90 -12.19
N PHE A 52 14.70 8.73 -12.33
CA PHE A 52 16.14 8.61 -12.53
C PHE A 52 16.58 9.29 -13.84
N LEU A 53 15.89 8.99 -14.94
CA LEU A 53 16.24 9.55 -16.26
C LEU A 53 16.07 11.06 -16.31
N THR A 54 14.98 11.58 -15.75
CA THR A 54 14.70 13.02 -15.77
C THR A 54 15.57 13.82 -14.80
N GLY A 55 16.04 13.18 -13.73
CA GLY A 55 16.89 13.80 -12.73
C GLY A 55 18.39 13.68 -13.01
N SER A 56 18.80 12.79 -13.93
CA SER A 56 20.21 12.55 -14.21
C SER A 56 20.77 13.60 -15.18
N PRO A 57 21.86 14.30 -14.82
CA PRO A 57 22.48 15.28 -15.73
C PRO A 57 23.10 14.63 -16.96
N GLN A 58 23.44 13.35 -16.92
CA GLN A 58 24.10 12.61 -18.00
C GLN A 58 23.12 12.02 -19.02
N LEU A 59 21.82 12.00 -18.70
CA LEU A 59 20.77 11.46 -19.55
C LEU A 59 19.84 12.61 -19.98
N HIS A 60 18.56 12.36 -20.10
CA HIS A 60 17.61 13.40 -20.47
C HIS A 60 17.15 14.20 -19.24
N ARG A 61 17.95 15.19 -18.84
CA ARG A 61 17.59 16.04 -17.71
C ARG A 61 16.45 16.99 -18.09
N LYS A 62 15.30 16.78 -17.45
CA LYS A 62 14.15 17.67 -17.55
C LYS A 62 13.80 18.18 -16.15
N PRO A 63 14.40 19.30 -15.70
CA PRO A 63 14.26 19.74 -14.31
C PRO A 63 12.83 20.06 -13.91
N VAL A 64 12.01 20.57 -14.83
CA VAL A 64 10.60 20.86 -14.55
C VAL A 64 9.81 19.56 -14.37
N LEU A 65 10.00 18.59 -15.27
CA LEU A 65 9.33 17.29 -15.18
C LEU A 65 9.77 16.52 -13.94
N TYR A 66 11.08 16.48 -13.68
CA TYR A 66 11.60 15.84 -12.47
C TYR A 66 11.05 16.49 -11.20
N GLY A 67 11.04 17.82 -11.14
CA GLY A 67 10.49 18.54 -10.00
C GLY A 67 9.02 18.26 -9.76
N ALA A 68 8.21 18.19 -10.83
CA ALA A 68 6.79 17.88 -10.73
C ALA A 68 6.58 16.44 -10.25
N LEU A 69 7.28 15.47 -10.84
CA LEU A 69 7.19 14.06 -10.44
C LEU A 69 7.67 13.85 -9.01
N ALA A 70 8.80 14.46 -8.65
CA ALA A 70 9.34 14.36 -7.30
C ALA A 70 8.40 14.99 -6.27
N LEU A 71 7.77 16.11 -6.60
CA LEU A 71 6.79 16.75 -5.73
C LEU A 71 5.60 15.82 -5.47
N VAL A 72 5.02 15.23 -6.51
CA VAL A 72 3.89 14.30 -6.39
C VAL A 72 4.29 13.09 -5.55
N VAL A 73 5.43 12.47 -5.85
CA VAL A 73 5.93 11.31 -5.12
C VAL A 73 6.16 11.65 -3.65
N ASN A 74 6.77 12.78 -3.35
CA ASN A 74 7.06 13.19 -1.98
C ASN A 74 5.77 13.54 -1.21
N LEU A 75 4.80 14.18 -1.85
CA LEU A 75 3.51 14.46 -1.24
C LEU A 75 2.77 13.17 -0.87
N LEU A 76 2.74 12.20 -1.78
CA LEU A 76 2.08 10.91 -1.50
C LEU A 76 2.78 10.13 -0.39
N ARG A 77 4.10 10.23 -0.30
CA ARG A 77 4.87 9.60 0.78
C ARG A 77 4.69 10.31 2.13
N SER A 78 4.42 11.61 2.11
CA SER A 78 4.24 12.41 3.33
C SER A 78 2.88 12.20 3.98
N VAL A 79 1.87 11.79 3.20
CA VAL A 79 0.52 11.58 3.70
C VAL A 79 0.46 10.30 4.52
N PRO A 80 -0.06 10.32 5.76
CA PRO A 80 -0.30 9.08 6.51
C PRO A 80 -1.24 8.15 5.74
N PHE A 81 -0.95 6.86 5.76
CA PHE A 81 -1.69 5.86 4.98
C PHE A 81 -3.20 5.89 5.28
N ILE A 82 -3.58 6.11 6.53
CA ILE A 82 -5.00 6.17 6.93
C ILE A 82 -5.71 7.32 6.23
N ILE A 83 -5.07 8.49 6.14
CA ILE A 83 -5.64 9.65 5.45
C ILE A 83 -5.74 9.36 3.96
N LEU A 84 -4.73 8.73 3.38
CA LEU A 84 -4.74 8.32 1.98
C LEU A 84 -5.89 7.36 1.69
N MET A 85 -6.12 6.38 2.57
CA MET A 85 -7.24 5.46 2.45
C MET A 85 -8.58 6.19 2.42
N ILE A 86 -8.78 7.12 3.35
CA ILE A 86 -10.04 7.86 3.46
C ILE A 86 -10.28 8.72 2.22
N VAL A 87 -9.26 9.44 1.76
CA VAL A 87 -9.34 10.29 0.57
C VAL A 87 -9.62 9.46 -0.68
N LEU A 88 -9.10 8.25 -0.74
CA LEU A 88 -9.25 7.37 -1.90
C LEU A 88 -10.53 6.53 -1.88
N ILE A 89 -11.34 6.59 -0.82
CA ILE A 89 -12.60 5.84 -0.76
C ILE A 89 -13.48 6.06 -2.00
N PRO A 90 -13.76 7.31 -2.43
CA PRO A 90 -14.60 7.52 -3.62
C PRO A 90 -13.99 6.91 -4.89
N ILE A 91 -12.68 7.03 -5.05
CA ILE A 91 -11.96 6.49 -6.22
C ILE A 91 -11.98 4.97 -6.18
N THR A 92 -11.76 4.39 -5.01
CA THR A 92 -11.77 2.94 -4.82
C THR A 92 -13.16 2.36 -5.10
N LEU A 93 -14.22 3.01 -4.62
CA LEU A 93 -15.60 2.61 -4.90
C LEU A 93 -15.89 2.65 -6.40
N TRP A 94 -15.40 3.66 -7.08
CA TRP A 94 -15.59 3.79 -8.53
C TRP A 94 -14.85 2.70 -9.31
N MET A 95 -13.62 2.40 -8.93
CA MET A 95 -12.77 1.45 -9.66
C MET A 95 -13.09 -0.01 -9.33
N MET A 96 -13.29 -0.32 -8.05
CA MET A 96 -13.40 -1.70 -7.55
C MET A 96 -14.81 -2.08 -7.12
N GLY A 97 -15.73 -1.13 -7.07
CA GLY A 97 -17.10 -1.35 -6.59
C GLY A 97 -17.25 -1.48 -5.09
N THR A 98 -16.14 -1.48 -4.34
CA THR A 98 -16.16 -1.54 -2.88
C THR A 98 -14.91 -0.86 -2.31
N SER A 99 -15.04 -0.24 -1.14
CA SER A 99 -13.93 0.30 -0.37
C SER A 99 -13.54 -0.60 0.80
N LEU A 100 -14.21 -1.76 0.94
CA LEU A 100 -14.01 -2.69 2.04
C LEU A 100 -13.38 -3.98 1.55
N GLY A 101 -12.72 -4.70 2.46
CA GLY A 101 -12.12 -5.99 2.21
C GLY A 101 -10.86 -5.92 1.34
N VAL A 102 -10.50 -7.04 0.74
CA VAL A 102 -9.29 -7.19 -0.06
C VAL A 102 -9.31 -6.25 -1.28
N ARG A 103 -10.43 -6.22 -2.00
CA ARG A 103 -10.58 -5.36 -3.18
C ARG A 103 -10.44 -3.89 -2.84
N GLY A 104 -11.06 -3.45 -1.74
CA GLY A 104 -11.00 -2.06 -1.31
C GLY A 104 -9.63 -1.62 -0.83
N ALA A 105 -8.79 -2.55 -0.40
CA ALA A 105 -7.46 -2.25 0.10
C ALA A 105 -6.41 -2.16 -1.02
N ILE A 106 -6.63 -2.82 -2.16
CA ILE A 106 -5.64 -2.90 -3.24
C ILE A 106 -5.30 -1.50 -3.79
N VAL A 107 -6.30 -0.68 -4.09
CA VAL A 107 -6.08 0.65 -4.68
C VAL A 107 -5.26 1.57 -3.74
N PRO A 108 -5.64 1.75 -2.45
CA PRO A 108 -4.83 2.55 -1.54
C PRO A 108 -3.43 1.99 -1.31
N LEU A 109 -3.29 0.67 -1.24
CA LEU A 109 -1.98 0.03 -1.07
C LEU A 109 -1.06 0.31 -2.25
N VAL A 110 -1.56 0.21 -3.47
CA VAL A 110 -0.78 0.49 -4.69
C VAL A 110 -0.39 1.96 -4.74
N ILE A 111 -1.34 2.86 -4.51
CA ILE A 111 -1.09 4.31 -4.58
C ILE A 111 -0.12 4.75 -3.47
N GLY A 112 -0.21 4.14 -2.28
CA GLY A 112 0.72 4.45 -1.19
C GLY A 112 2.10 3.84 -1.37
N ALA A 113 2.18 2.62 -1.93
CA ALA A 113 3.43 1.89 -2.07
C ALA A 113 4.21 2.27 -3.35
N ALA A 114 3.54 2.60 -4.44
CA ALA A 114 4.19 2.90 -5.71
C ALA A 114 5.17 4.07 -5.62
N PRO A 115 4.84 5.22 -4.99
CA PRO A 115 5.80 6.31 -4.83
C PRO A 115 7.02 5.92 -4.00
N PHE A 116 6.82 5.16 -2.94
CA PHE A 116 7.92 4.65 -2.10
C PHE A 116 8.83 3.75 -2.91
N TYR A 117 8.26 2.81 -3.65
CA TYR A 117 9.02 1.89 -4.51
C TYR A 117 9.74 2.65 -5.63
N ALA A 118 9.10 3.65 -6.23
CA ALA A 118 9.71 4.48 -7.26
C ALA A 118 10.97 5.18 -6.74
N ARG A 119 10.95 5.68 -5.50
CA ARG A 119 12.13 6.28 -4.88
C ARG A 119 13.23 5.27 -4.63
N LEU A 120 12.88 4.05 -4.22
CA LEU A 120 13.86 2.98 -4.06
C LEU A 120 14.55 2.65 -5.39
N VAL A 121 13.79 2.56 -6.47
CA VAL A 121 14.32 2.29 -7.81
C VAL A 121 15.24 3.43 -8.26
N GLU A 122 14.81 4.68 -8.08
CA GLU A 122 15.62 5.85 -8.42
C GLU A 122 16.95 5.83 -7.67
N THR A 123 16.95 5.51 -6.40
CA THR A 123 18.15 5.47 -5.56
C THR A 123 19.06 4.30 -5.94
N ALA A 124 18.48 3.16 -6.35
CA ALA A 124 19.23 1.96 -6.73
C ALA A 124 19.92 2.10 -8.09
N LEU A 125 19.39 2.90 -8.96
CA LEU A 125 19.98 3.16 -10.28
C LEU A 125 21.07 4.22 -10.19
#